data_052bdbb977f79101c26a1c0e15306b4b
#
_entry.id   052bdbb977f79101c26a1c0e15306b4b
#
_cell.length_a   1.000
_cell.length_b   1.000
_cell.length_c   1.000
_cell.angle_alpha   90.00
_cell.angle_beta   90.00
_cell.angle_gamma   90.00
#
_symmetry.space_group_name_H-M   'P 1'
#
loop_
_entity.id
_entity.type
_entity.pdbx_description
1 polymer ?
#
loop_
_entity_poly.entity_id
_entity_poly.type
_entity_poly.pdbx_seq_one_letter_code
_entity_poly.pdbx_strand_id
1 'polypeptide(L)'
;MIKLVAVARFALTEFGPLIVFWLLVLTLGVKPAILGSIVFIVADAVWRWRKGLKFTRLYLLVSALTLIFGFVDLISTSPFMLKYEAAVSNVVTGIAFVIGALGEKSIIQEVAEQRGESFVATDEIRAFFRLFTLIWAAYFFLKAVLFLWMAWTMPMLEAMALRSAIGGVSLGAMIAISVTQGRRLFFLCRRFGLLPKAAPAETGAQSLARGA
;
A
#
# COMPACT_ATOMS: atom_id res chain seq x y z
N MET A 1 24.74 8.74 -10.58
CA MET A 1 24.06 7.84 -11.55
C MET A 1 23.35 6.66 -10.88
N ILE A 2 23.97 5.92 -9.94
CA ILE A 2 23.38 4.72 -9.30
C ILE A 2 22.05 5.03 -8.59
N LYS A 3 21.91 6.18 -7.91
CA LYS A 3 20.66 6.58 -7.22
C LYS A 3 19.50 6.87 -8.21
N LEU A 4 19.80 7.44 -9.37
CA LEU A 4 18.78 7.77 -10.38
C LEU A 4 18.20 6.50 -11.04
N VAL A 5 19.07 5.53 -11.34
CA VAL A 5 18.66 4.22 -11.90
C VAL A 5 17.83 3.44 -10.88
N ALA A 6 18.20 3.48 -9.61
CA ALA A 6 17.42 2.83 -8.53
C ALA A 6 16.03 3.46 -8.37
N VAL A 7 15.94 4.80 -8.42
CA VAL A 7 14.67 5.53 -8.36
C VAL A 7 13.81 5.26 -9.60
N ALA A 8 14.42 5.27 -10.80
CA ALA A 8 13.70 4.96 -12.04
C ALA A 8 13.20 3.50 -12.04
N ARG A 9 14.00 2.56 -11.58
CA ARG A 9 13.62 1.15 -11.44
C ARG A 9 12.50 0.98 -10.41
N PHE A 10 12.57 1.66 -9.28
CA PHE A 10 11.52 1.68 -8.28
C PHE A 10 10.22 2.25 -8.87
N ALA A 11 10.28 3.40 -9.53
CA ALA A 11 9.13 4.04 -10.16
C ALA A 11 8.49 3.13 -11.22
N LEU A 12 9.28 2.48 -12.08
CA LEU A 12 8.78 1.54 -13.08
C LEU A 12 8.17 0.29 -12.46
N THR A 13 8.71 -0.21 -11.35
CA THR A 13 8.17 -1.41 -10.69
C THR A 13 6.86 -1.12 -9.95
N GLU A 14 6.78 0.02 -9.25
CA GLU A 14 5.61 0.36 -8.43
C GLU A 14 4.52 1.07 -9.25
N PHE A 15 4.89 1.90 -10.21
CA PHE A 15 3.96 2.67 -11.04
C PHE A 15 3.80 2.15 -12.48
N GLY A 16 4.50 1.06 -12.81
CA GLY A 16 4.46 0.46 -14.15
C GLY A 16 3.03 0.21 -14.67
N PRO A 17 2.14 -0.43 -13.88
CA PRO A 17 0.74 -0.64 -14.29
C PRO A 17 0.01 0.66 -14.59
N LEU A 18 0.24 1.71 -13.81
CA LEU A 18 -0.38 3.02 -14.00
C LEU A 18 0.14 3.72 -15.25
N ILE A 19 1.43 3.64 -15.52
CA ILE A 19 2.05 4.20 -16.73
C ILE A 19 1.51 3.49 -17.97
N VAL A 20 1.47 2.15 -17.96
CA VAL A 20 0.93 1.34 -19.06
C VAL A 20 -0.55 1.67 -19.27
N PHE A 21 -1.33 1.76 -18.20
CA PHE A 21 -2.74 2.13 -18.28
C PHE A 21 -2.93 3.48 -18.98
N TRP A 22 -2.25 4.53 -18.54
CA TRP A 22 -2.39 5.87 -19.15
C TRP A 22 -1.88 5.95 -20.58
N LEU A 23 -0.79 5.28 -20.91
CA LEU A 23 -0.31 5.20 -22.30
C LEU A 23 -1.35 4.55 -23.20
N LEU A 24 -1.97 3.45 -22.75
CA LEU A 24 -3.00 2.76 -23.50
C LEU A 24 -4.32 3.55 -23.56
N VAL A 25 -4.70 4.26 -22.49
CA VAL A 25 -5.88 5.14 -22.52
C VAL A 25 -5.73 6.22 -23.58
N LEU A 26 -4.57 6.87 -23.65
CA LEU A 26 -4.31 7.97 -24.58
C LEU A 26 -4.20 7.51 -26.05
N THR A 27 -3.78 6.26 -26.28
CA THR A 27 -3.54 5.75 -27.64
C THR A 27 -4.68 4.89 -28.19
N LEU A 28 -5.26 4.03 -27.36
CA LEU A 28 -6.21 2.99 -27.77
C LEU A 28 -7.57 3.08 -27.05
N GLY A 29 -7.67 3.94 -26.03
CA GLY A 29 -8.89 4.11 -25.23
C GLY A 29 -8.94 3.24 -23.98
N VAL A 30 -10.06 3.36 -23.24
CA VAL A 30 -10.20 2.81 -21.87
C VAL A 30 -10.23 1.29 -21.84
N LYS A 31 -11.00 0.62 -22.71
CA LYS A 31 -11.12 -0.86 -22.68
C LYS A 31 -9.79 -1.58 -22.96
N PRO A 32 -9.00 -1.22 -24.01
CA PRO A 32 -7.66 -1.77 -24.19
C PRO A 32 -6.70 -1.48 -23.03
N ALA A 33 -6.84 -0.33 -22.36
CA ALA A 33 -6.02 0.01 -21.21
C ALA A 33 -6.31 -0.90 -20.00
N ILE A 34 -7.56 -1.21 -19.73
CA ILE A 34 -7.97 -2.16 -18.69
C ILE A 34 -7.40 -3.54 -18.99
N LEU A 35 -7.56 -4.01 -20.23
CA LEU A 35 -7.03 -5.31 -20.66
C LEU A 35 -5.50 -5.36 -20.52
N GLY A 36 -4.81 -4.31 -20.94
CA GLY A 36 -3.35 -4.19 -20.77
C GLY A 36 -2.90 -4.24 -19.31
N SER A 37 -3.63 -3.60 -18.41
CA SER A 37 -3.36 -3.66 -16.97
C SER A 37 -3.57 -5.06 -16.40
N ILE A 38 -4.62 -5.77 -16.80
CA ILE A 38 -4.87 -7.16 -16.41
C ILE A 38 -3.72 -8.05 -16.88
N VAL A 39 -3.35 -7.95 -18.16
CA VAL A 39 -2.23 -8.73 -18.74
C VAL A 39 -0.93 -8.44 -18.00
N PHE A 40 -0.65 -7.18 -17.69
CA PHE A 40 0.55 -6.79 -16.95
C PHE A 40 0.60 -7.44 -15.57
N ILE A 41 -0.50 -7.38 -14.80
CA ILE A 41 -0.58 -7.96 -13.45
C ILE A 41 -0.41 -9.49 -13.49
N VAL A 42 -1.06 -10.15 -14.44
CA VAL A 42 -0.91 -11.61 -14.60
C VAL A 42 0.52 -11.97 -14.99
N ALA A 43 1.14 -11.22 -15.90
CA ALA A 43 2.53 -11.44 -16.31
C ALA A 43 3.51 -11.22 -15.14
N ASP A 44 3.32 -10.16 -14.34
CA ASP A 44 4.13 -9.90 -13.15
C ASP A 44 3.95 -11.01 -12.10
N ALA A 45 2.72 -11.48 -11.86
CA ALA A 45 2.45 -12.58 -10.94
C ALA A 45 3.15 -13.88 -11.39
N VAL A 46 3.06 -14.23 -12.68
CA VAL A 46 3.75 -15.39 -13.24
C VAL A 46 5.27 -15.24 -13.15
N TRP A 47 5.80 -14.06 -13.44
CA TRP A 47 7.22 -13.78 -13.33
C TRP A 47 7.72 -13.92 -11.88
N ARG A 48 7.00 -13.37 -10.90
CA ARG A 48 7.29 -13.49 -9.46
C ARG A 48 7.26 -14.96 -9.04
N TRP A 49 6.25 -15.70 -9.45
CA TRP A 49 6.13 -17.13 -9.14
C TRP A 49 7.32 -17.93 -9.68
N ARG A 50 7.71 -17.72 -10.95
CA ARG A 50 8.88 -18.37 -11.56
C ARG A 50 10.20 -18.02 -10.87
N LYS A 51 10.31 -16.84 -10.31
CA LYS A 51 11.50 -16.39 -9.55
C LYS A 51 11.48 -16.80 -8.09
N GLY A 52 10.45 -17.49 -7.61
CA GLY A 52 10.31 -17.88 -6.21
C GLY A 52 10.16 -16.69 -5.26
N LEU A 53 9.74 -15.51 -5.76
CA LEU A 53 9.54 -14.32 -4.95
C LEU A 53 8.29 -14.46 -4.10
N LYS A 54 8.38 -14.07 -2.82
CA LYS A 54 7.24 -14.12 -1.90
C LYS A 54 6.20 -13.06 -2.29
N PHE A 55 4.93 -13.47 -2.28
CA PHE A 55 3.81 -12.55 -2.45
C PHE A 55 3.46 -11.90 -1.10
N THR A 56 3.52 -10.57 -1.01
CA THR A 56 3.02 -9.85 0.17
C THR A 56 1.50 -9.87 0.17
N ARG A 57 0.91 -9.76 1.37
CA ARG A 57 -0.54 -9.58 1.51
C ARG A 57 -1.03 -8.34 0.75
N LEU A 58 -0.26 -7.26 0.79
CA LEU A 58 -0.56 -6.04 0.04
C LEU A 58 -0.55 -6.27 -1.47
N TYR A 59 0.46 -6.97 -2.01
CA TYR A 59 0.52 -7.30 -3.44
C TYR A 59 -0.70 -8.14 -3.87
N LEU A 60 -1.04 -9.18 -3.10
CA LEU A 60 -2.20 -10.03 -3.39
C LEU A 60 -3.50 -9.23 -3.36
N LEU A 61 -3.67 -8.36 -2.35
CA LEU A 61 -4.84 -7.50 -2.22
C LEU A 61 -4.99 -6.57 -3.44
N VAL A 62 -3.93 -5.82 -3.77
CA VAL A 62 -3.97 -4.86 -4.89
C VAL A 62 -4.19 -5.58 -6.21
N SER A 63 -3.49 -6.69 -6.45
CA SER A 63 -3.66 -7.49 -7.67
C SER A 63 -5.08 -8.06 -7.78
N ALA A 64 -5.63 -8.62 -6.69
CA ALA A 64 -6.99 -9.15 -6.69
C ALA A 64 -8.03 -8.06 -6.97
N LEU A 65 -7.92 -6.90 -6.31
CA LEU A 65 -8.81 -5.77 -6.56
C LEU A 65 -8.75 -5.30 -8.01
N THR A 66 -7.54 -5.15 -8.57
CA THR A 66 -7.38 -4.71 -9.96
C THR A 66 -7.95 -5.74 -10.95
N LEU A 67 -7.77 -7.04 -10.68
CA LEU A 67 -8.35 -8.09 -11.54
C LEU A 67 -9.87 -8.12 -11.43
N ILE A 68 -10.45 -8.03 -10.22
CA ILE A 68 -11.91 -8.04 -10.02
C ILE A 68 -12.53 -6.83 -10.69
N PHE A 69 -12.04 -5.62 -10.39
CA PHE A 69 -12.61 -4.40 -10.96
C PHE A 69 -12.36 -4.30 -12.47
N GLY A 70 -11.16 -4.66 -12.94
CA GLY A 70 -10.86 -4.70 -14.36
C GLY A 70 -11.76 -5.68 -15.13
N PHE A 71 -12.07 -6.84 -14.55
CA PHE A 71 -12.99 -7.79 -15.17
C PHE A 71 -14.43 -7.26 -15.19
N VAL A 72 -14.89 -6.66 -14.09
CA VAL A 72 -16.22 -6.02 -14.03
C VAL A 72 -16.32 -4.90 -15.04
N ASP A 73 -15.30 -4.06 -15.19
CA ASP A 73 -15.29 -2.95 -16.15
C ASP A 73 -15.27 -3.42 -17.61
N LEU A 74 -14.64 -4.56 -17.91
CA LEU A 74 -14.65 -5.15 -19.25
C LEU A 74 -16.04 -5.64 -19.67
N ILE A 75 -16.80 -6.20 -18.72
CA ILE A 75 -18.16 -6.74 -18.94
C ILE A 75 -19.21 -5.62 -18.88
N SER A 76 -18.97 -4.60 -18.07
CA SER A 76 -19.91 -3.51 -17.84
C SER A 76 -20.04 -2.63 -19.10
N THR A 77 -21.30 -2.43 -19.52
CA THR A 77 -21.65 -1.47 -20.57
C THR A 77 -21.85 -0.06 -20.00
N SER A 78 -21.92 0.07 -18.67
CA SER A 78 -22.22 1.32 -17.99
C SER A 78 -20.95 1.92 -17.36
N PRO A 79 -20.66 3.21 -17.63
CA PRO A 79 -19.53 3.92 -17.00
C PRO A 79 -19.71 4.18 -15.49
N PHE A 80 -20.81 3.71 -14.92
CA PHE A 80 -21.16 3.90 -13.52
C PHE A 80 -20.14 3.24 -12.57
N MET A 81 -19.71 2.01 -12.87
CA MET A 81 -18.71 1.29 -12.08
C MET A 81 -17.36 2.02 -12.08
N LEU A 82 -16.87 2.43 -13.23
CA LEU A 82 -15.64 3.24 -13.35
C LEU A 82 -15.68 4.50 -12.47
N LYS A 83 -16.87 5.07 -12.24
CA LYS A 83 -17.04 6.28 -11.44
C LYS A 83 -16.75 6.05 -9.95
N TYR A 84 -17.18 4.90 -9.42
CA TYR A 84 -17.10 4.60 -7.97
C TYR A 84 -15.98 3.62 -7.58
N GLU A 85 -15.38 2.93 -8.55
CA GLU A 85 -14.34 1.93 -8.35
C GLU A 85 -13.23 2.42 -7.43
N ALA A 86 -12.72 3.64 -7.65
CA ALA A 86 -11.63 4.17 -6.84
C ALA A 86 -12.06 4.41 -5.38
N ALA A 87 -13.30 4.82 -5.12
CA ALA A 87 -13.79 4.98 -3.75
C ALA A 87 -13.93 3.61 -3.09
N VAL A 88 -14.57 2.64 -3.77
CA VAL A 88 -14.75 1.26 -3.25
C VAL A 88 -13.41 0.58 -3.01
N SER A 89 -12.47 0.67 -3.96
CA SER A 89 -11.12 0.12 -3.82
C SER A 89 -10.38 0.68 -2.61
N ASN A 90 -10.47 1.99 -2.36
CA ASN A 90 -9.85 2.60 -1.18
C ASN A 90 -10.53 2.15 0.12
N VAL A 91 -11.87 1.99 0.17
CA VAL A 91 -12.57 1.42 1.34
C VAL A 91 -12.08 0.01 1.63
N VAL A 92 -12.08 -0.87 0.62
CA VAL A 92 -11.64 -2.27 0.78
C VAL A 92 -10.18 -2.34 1.22
N THR A 93 -9.31 -1.50 0.63
CA THR A 93 -7.90 -1.41 1.04
C THR A 93 -7.78 -0.92 2.49
N GLY A 94 -8.53 0.13 2.87
CA GLY A 94 -8.56 0.63 4.24
C GLY A 94 -8.97 -0.44 5.25
N ILE A 95 -10.04 -1.20 4.95
CA ILE A 95 -10.49 -2.33 5.78
C ILE A 95 -9.39 -3.40 5.90
N ALA A 96 -8.74 -3.76 4.78
CA ALA A 96 -7.66 -4.74 4.79
C ALA A 96 -6.47 -4.29 5.65
N PHE A 97 -6.15 -2.98 5.64
CA PHE A 97 -5.12 -2.41 6.52
C PHE A 97 -5.53 -2.47 7.99
N VAL A 98 -6.81 -2.20 8.33
CA VAL A 98 -7.32 -2.36 9.70
C VAL A 98 -7.18 -3.81 10.15
N ILE A 99 -7.66 -4.77 9.35
CA ILE A 99 -7.54 -6.20 9.65
C ILE A 99 -6.07 -6.60 9.80
N GLY A 100 -5.22 -6.13 8.86
CA GLY A 100 -3.79 -6.39 8.88
C GLY A 100 -3.05 -5.80 10.09
N ALA A 101 -3.57 -4.71 10.68
CA ALA A 101 -3.02 -4.15 11.92
C ALA A 101 -3.30 -5.02 13.14
N LEU A 102 -4.35 -5.84 13.10
CA LEU A 102 -4.74 -6.75 14.20
C LEU A 102 -3.96 -8.08 14.18
N GLY A 103 -3.27 -8.40 13.09
CA GLY A 103 -2.49 -9.63 12.96
C GLY A 103 -1.20 -9.63 13.79
N GLU A 104 -0.52 -10.78 13.84
CA GLU A 104 0.79 -10.93 14.53
C GLU A 104 1.86 -10.00 13.93
N LYS A 105 1.90 -9.91 12.60
CA LYS A 105 2.70 -8.94 11.86
C LYS A 105 1.79 -8.00 11.10
N SER A 106 2.01 -6.70 11.23
CA SER A 106 1.25 -5.72 10.47
C SER A 106 1.68 -5.69 9.00
N ILE A 107 0.78 -5.25 8.10
CA ILE A 107 1.05 -5.17 6.65
C ILE A 107 2.29 -4.30 6.37
N ILE A 108 2.43 -3.16 7.05
CA ILE A 108 3.58 -2.26 6.85
C ILE A 108 4.88 -2.91 7.32
N GLN A 109 4.86 -3.67 8.41
CA GLN A 109 6.03 -4.43 8.86
C GLN A 109 6.45 -5.47 7.83
N GLU A 110 5.48 -6.21 7.27
CA GLU A 110 5.75 -7.22 6.22
C GLU A 110 6.40 -6.58 4.97
N VAL A 111 5.92 -5.42 4.55
CA VAL A 111 6.49 -4.65 3.42
C VAL A 111 7.90 -4.16 3.74
N ALA A 112 8.15 -3.68 4.94
CA ALA A 112 9.48 -3.21 5.37
C ALA A 112 10.50 -4.37 5.43
N GLU A 113 10.10 -5.52 5.99
CA GLU A 113 10.94 -6.73 6.04
C GLU A 113 11.28 -7.24 4.62
N GLN A 114 10.36 -7.16 3.66
CA GLN A 114 10.66 -7.52 2.26
C GLN A 114 11.66 -6.59 1.58
N ARG A 115 11.76 -5.34 2.03
CA ARG A 115 12.78 -4.39 1.56
C ARG A 115 14.15 -4.62 2.18
N GLY A 116 14.31 -5.68 2.97
CA GLY A 116 15.57 -6.07 3.62
C GLY A 116 15.81 -5.40 4.97
N GLU A 117 14.81 -4.73 5.54
CA GLU A 117 14.90 -4.21 6.90
C GLU A 117 14.67 -5.36 7.90
N SER A 118 15.61 -5.55 8.82
CA SER A 118 15.48 -6.51 9.91
C SER A 118 15.13 -5.77 11.20
N PHE A 119 14.03 -6.17 11.84
CA PHE A 119 13.59 -5.58 13.10
C PHE A 119 13.68 -6.62 14.22
N VAL A 120 14.22 -6.20 15.37
CA VAL A 120 14.10 -6.99 16.59
C VAL A 120 12.63 -6.94 17.04
N ALA A 121 12.02 -8.10 17.21
CA ALA A 121 10.58 -8.22 17.52
C ALA A 121 10.30 -7.81 18.99
N THR A 122 10.38 -6.52 19.27
CA THR A 122 9.99 -5.94 20.56
C THR A 122 8.53 -5.49 20.50
N ASP A 123 7.85 -5.50 21.67
CA ASP A 123 6.46 -5.05 21.74
C ASP A 123 6.29 -3.58 21.32
N GLU A 124 7.31 -2.75 21.58
CA GLU A 124 7.35 -1.35 21.18
C GLU A 124 7.34 -1.22 19.62
N ILE A 125 8.15 -2.02 18.95
CA ILE A 125 8.22 -2.03 17.48
C ILE A 125 6.93 -2.57 16.86
N ARG A 126 6.35 -3.63 17.43
CA ARG A 126 5.04 -4.14 17.00
C ARG A 126 3.94 -3.10 17.15
N ALA A 127 3.88 -2.41 18.30
CA ALA A 127 2.90 -1.35 18.55
C ALA A 127 3.07 -0.18 17.55
N PHE A 128 4.32 0.21 17.28
CA PHE A 128 4.62 1.24 16.28
C PHE A 128 4.11 0.85 14.88
N PHE A 129 4.44 -0.34 14.39
CA PHE A 129 3.98 -0.79 13.07
C PHE A 129 2.46 -0.97 13.01
N ARG A 130 1.82 -1.37 14.10
CA ARG A 130 0.36 -1.42 14.22
C ARG A 130 -0.26 -0.04 14.08
N LEU A 131 0.21 0.93 14.85
CA LEU A 131 -0.24 2.32 14.78
C LEU A 131 -0.02 2.90 13.38
N PHE A 132 1.15 2.64 12.80
CA PHE A 132 1.50 3.13 11.48
C PHE A 132 0.61 2.51 10.38
N THR A 133 0.27 1.23 10.51
CA THR A 133 -0.70 0.56 9.62
C THR A 133 -2.10 1.17 9.74
N LEU A 134 -2.52 1.57 10.95
CA LEU A 134 -3.79 2.28 11.14
C LEU A 134 -3.79 3.70 10.53
N ILE A 135 -2.66 4.40 10.55
CA ILE A 135 -2.50 5.70 9.85
C ILE A 135 -2.68 5.50 8.34
N TRP A 136 -2.13 4.43 7.77
CA TRP A 136 -2.36 4.08 6.37
C TRP A 136 -3.83 3.73 6.09
N ALA A 137 -4.50 3.01 6.98
CA ALA A 137 -5.93 2.74 6.85
C ALA A 137 -6.75 4.04 6.83
N ALA A 138 -6.47 4.96 7.76
CA ALA A 138 -7.12 6.27 7.82
C ALA A 138 -6.88 7.08 6.53
N TYR A 139 -5.67 7.04 5.97
CA TYR A 139 -5.36 7.66 4.68
C TYR A 139 -6.23 7.09 3.54
N PHE A 140 -6.40 5.77 3.46
CA PHE A 140 -7.26 5.16 2.44
C PHE A 140 -8.73 5.52 2.64
N PHE A 141 -9.26 5.56 3.87
CA PHE A 141 -10.63 6.00 4.12
C PHE A 141 -10.85 7.46 3.76
N LEU A 142 -9.90 8.34 4.08
CA LEU A 142 -9.97 9.76 3.69
C LEU A 142 -9.99 9.91 2.16
N LYS A 143 -9.16 9.14 1.46
CA LYS A 143 -9.19 9.10 -0.01
C LYS A 143 -10.50 8.57 -0.56
N ALA A 144 -11.08 7.55 0.06
CA ALA A 144 -12.37 7.00 -0.36
C ALA A 144 -13.46 8.07 -0.29
N VAL A 145 -13.53 8.83 0.82
CA VAL A 145 -14.46 9.94 0.97
C VAL A 145 -14.23 11.02 -0.09
N LEU A 146 -12.97 11.41 -0.31
CA LEU A 146 -12.61 12.41 -1.31
C LEU A 146 -13.02 11.95 -2.72
N PHE A 147 -12.73 10.71 -3.08
CA PHE A 147 -13.05 10.17 -4.41
C PHE A 147 -14.54 9.96 -4.61
N LEU A 148 -15.28 9.62 -3.55
CA LEU A 148 -16.73 9.55 -3.59
C LEU A 148 -17.34 10.95 -3.82
N TRP A 149 -16.84 11.97 -3.11
CA TRP A 149 -17.25 13.35 -3.32
C TRP A 149 -16.99 13.83 -4.74
N MET A 150 -15.77 13.54 -5.29
CA MET A 150 -15.46 13.87 -6.69
C MET A 150 -16.37 13.13 -7.68
N ALA A 151 -16.69 11.87 -7.40
CA ALA A 151 -17.61 11.09 -8.23
C ALA A 151 -19.03 11.70 -8.26
N TRP A 152 -19.47 12.36 -7.22
CA TRP A 152 -20.79 13.00 -7.17
C TRP A 152 -20.81 14.39 -7.83
N THR A 153 -19.74 15.16 -7.71
CA THR A 153 -19.70 16.58 -8.08
C THR A 153 -19.11 16.84 -9.45
N MET A 154 -18.32 15.92 -10.02
CA MET A 154 -17.56 16.15 -11.25
C MET A 154 -18.00 15.25 -12.41
N PRO A 155 -17.83 15.71 -13.65
CA PRO A 155 -17.94 14.86 -14.85
C PRO A 155 -16.95 13.71 -14.77
N MET A 156 -17.30 12.56 -15.34
CA MET A 156 -16.53 11.32 -15.23
C MET A 156 -15.06 11.45 -15.64
N LEU A 157 -14.78 12.07 -16.80
CA LEU A 157 -13.42 12.18 -17.33
C LEU A 157 -12.52 13.06 -16.43
N GLU A 158 -13.05 14.18 -15.95
CA GLU A 158 -12.35 15.09 -15.04
C GLU A 158 -12.09 14.42 -13.69
N ALA A 159 -13.10 13.73 -13.14
CA ALA A 159 -12.95 12.96 -11.90
C ALA A 159 -11.88 11.87 -12.05
N MET A 160 -11.82 11.15 -13.17
CA MET A 160 -10.79 10.14 -13.43
C MET A 160 -9.39 10.73 -13.51
N ALA A 161 -9.20 11.82 -14.23
CA ALA A 161 -7.91 12.48 -14.37
C ALA A 161 -7.43 13.01 -13.01
N LEU A 162 -8.29 13.73 -12.30
CA LEU A 162 -7.95 14.36 -11.02
C LEU A 162 -7.68 13.33 -9.92
N ARG A 163 -8.49 12.27 -9.80
CA ARG A 163 -8.24 11.19 -8.83
C ARG A 163 -6.96 10.41 -9.11
N SER A 164 -6.59 10.22 -10.39
CA SER A 164 -5.32 9.58 -10.74
C SER A 164 -4.12 10.44 -10.33
N ALA A 165 -4.19 11.75 -10.60
CA ALA A 165 -3.15 12.69 -10.18
C ALA A 165 -3.04 12.77 -8.65
N ILE A 166 -4.16 13.04 -7.94
CA ILE A 166 -4.19 13.09 -6.48
C ILE A 166 -3.80 11.74 -5.87
N GLY A 167 -4.33 10.64 -6.44
CA GLY A 167 -4.04 9.28 -6.00
C GLY A 167 -2.56 8.94 -6.07
N GLY A 168 -1.93 9.23 -7.21
CA GLY A 168 -0.50 8.98 -7.44
C GLY A 168 0.39 9.86 -6.57
N VAL A 169 0.15 11.18 -6.59
CA VAL A 169 0.96 12.15 -5.81
C VAL A 169 0.84 11.88 -4.32
N SER A 170 -0.38 11.71 -3.79
CA SER A 170 -0.59 11.47 -2.36
C SER A 170 -0.03 10.13 -1.90
N LEU A 171 -0.15 9.08 -2.72
CA LEU A 171 0.44 7.78 -2.42
C LEU A 171 1.96 7.85 -2.43
N GLY A 172 2.55 8.50 -3.44
CA GLY A 172 3.99 8.74 -3.51
C GLY A 172 4.52 9.54 -2.32
N ALA A 173 3.81 10.60 -1.92
CA ALA A 173 4.15 11.38 -0.73
C ALA A 173 4.07 10.52 0.54
N MET A 174 3.01 9.72 0.69
CA MET A 174 2.82 8.84 1.86
C MET A 174 3.94 7.78 1.95
N ILE A 175 4.33 7.18 0.82
CA ILE A 175 5.47 6.25 0.74
C ILE A 175 6.78 6.98 1.09
N ALA A 176 7.02 8.15 0.50
CA ALA A 176 8.23 8.94 0.77
C ALA A 176 8.34 9.30 2.25
N ILE A 177 7.26 9.77 2.88
CA ILE A 177 7.20 10.04 4.32
C ILE A 177 7.49 8.77 5.12
N SER A 178 6.89 7.65 4.75
CA SER A 178 7.09 6.36 5.43
C SER A 178 8.55 5.92 5.42
N VAL A 179 9.23 6.05 4.27
CA VAL A 179 10.62 5.63 4.11
C VAL A 179 11.60 6.62 4.74
N THR A 180 11.37 7.94 4.57
CA THR A 180 12.35 8.96 5.00
C THR A 180 12.16 9.37 6.46
N GLN A 181 10.94 9.37 6.96
CA GLN A 181 10.59 9.87 8.29
C GLN A 181 10.23 8.77 9.31
N GLY A 182 10.29 7.49 8.91
CA GLY A 182 9.91 6.36 9.77
C GLY A 182 10.57 6.40 11.15
N ARG A 183 11.89 6.65 11.20
CA ARG A 183 12.63 6.81 12.47
C ARG A 183 12.14 7.98 13.31
N ARG A 184 11.90 9.15 12.68
CA ARG A 184 11.41 10.34 13.40
C ARG A 184 10.02 10.13 13.95
N LEU A 185 9.13 9.48 13.18
CA LEU A 185 7.79 9.12 13.60
C LEU A 185 7.82 8.15 14.80
N PHE A 186 8.72 7.17 14.79
CA PHE A 186 8.91 6.26 15.92
C PHE A 186 9.28 7.04 17.21
N PHE A 187 10.27 7.93 17.15
CA PHE A 187 10.67 8.75 18.29
C PHE A 187 9.56 9.71 18.77
N LEU A 188 8.79 10.27 17.82
CA LEU A 188 7.62 11.10 18.16
C LEU A 188 6.55 10.28 18.90
N CYS A 189 6.18 9.11 18.37
CA CYS A 189 5.21 8.22 19.01
C CYS A 189 5.65 7.81 20.42
N ARG A 190 6.95 7.54 20.60
CA ARG A 190 7.55 7.24 21.90
C ARG A 190 7.49 8.44 22.86
N ARG A 191 7.80 9.64 22.37
CA ARG A 191 7.75 10.90 23.15
C ARG A 191 6.34 11.23 23.62
N PHE A 192 5.33 10.98 22.79
CA PHE A 192 3.92 11.19 23.13
C PHE A 192 3.30 10.04 23.94
N GLY A 193 4.06 9.03 24.33
CA GLY A 193 3.57 7.91 25.14
C GLY A 193 2.59 6.99 24.41
N LEU A 194 2.57 7.03 23.08
CA LEU A 194 1.70 6.19 22.24
C LEU A 194 2.20 4.75 22.12
N LEU A 195 3.44 4.48 22.54
CA LEU A 195 4.04 3.16 22.51
C LEU A 195 4.16 2.60 23.93
N PRO A 196 3.96 1.27 24.13
CA PRO A 196 4.20 0.63 25.42
C PRO A 196 5.66 0.84 25.81
N LYS A 197 5.91 1.17 27.09
CA LYS A 197 7.28 1.24 27.60
C LYS A 197 7.92 -0.14 27.46
N ALA A 198 9.12 -0.18 26.88
CA ALA A 198 9.90 -1.41 26.84
C ALA A 198 10.00 -1.95 28.28
N ALA A 199 9.60 -3.22 28.48
CA ALA A 199 9.85 -3.88 29.75
C ALA A 199 11.35 -3.76 30.04
N PRO A 200 11.77 -3.41 31.29
CA PRO A 200 13.17 -3.40 31.63
C PRO A 200 13.73 -4.78 31.30
N ALA A 201 14.81 -4.82 30.50
CA ALA A 201 15.51 -6.06 30.23
C ALA A 201 15.79 -6.72 31.57
N GLU A 202 15.15 -7.86 31.83
CA GLU A 202 15.46 -8.65 33.01
C GLU A 202 16.96 -8.89 32.96
N THR A 203 17.66 -8.22 33.85
CA THR A 203 19.10 -8.30 33.95
C THR A 203 19.41 -9.76 34.24
N GLY A 204 20.03 -10.44 33.26
CA GLY A 204 20.39 -11.85 33.34
C GLY A 204 21.26 -12.23 34.56
N ALA A 205 21.45 -11.31 35.48
CA ALA A 205 22.04 -11.51 36.80
C ALA A 205 21.13 -12.22 37.83
N GLN A 206 19.79 -12.19 37.60
CA GLN A 206 18.86 -12.86 38.53
C GLN A 206 18.64 -14.34 38.23
N SER A 207 18.94 -14.82 37.02
CA SER A 207 18.85 -16.25 36.71
C SER A 207 20.03 -17.05 37.28
N LEU A 208 21.20 -16.42 37.42
CA LEU A 208 22.39 -17.06 38.01
C LEU A 208 22.32 -17.15 39.56
N ALA A 209 21.53 -16.30 40.21
CA ALA A 209 21.35 -16.31 41.66
C ALA A 209 20.28 -17.31 42.15
N ARG A 210 19.48 -17.91 41.26
CA ARG A 210 18.49 -18.94 41.64
C ARG A 210 18.93 -20.37 41.37
N GLY A 211 20.13 -20.56 40.78
CA GLY A 211 20.71 -21.87 40.44
C GLY A 211 21.93 -22.25 41.30
N ALA A 212 22.21 -21.54 42.42
CA ALA A 212 23.28 -21.88 43.35
C ALA A 212 22.73 -22.36 44.68
#